data_81efc4a7478e9798f81c94b53de52a84
#
_entry.id   81efc4a7478e9798f81c94b53de52a84
#
_cell.length_a   1.000
_cell.length_b   1.000
_cell.length_c   1.000
_cell.angle_alpha   90.00
_cell.angle_beta   90.00
_cell.angle_gamma   90.00
#
_symmetry.space_group_name_H-M   'P 1'
#
loop_
_entity.id
_entity.type
_entity.pdbx_description
1 polymer ?
#
loop_
_entity_poly.entity_id
_entity_poly.type
_entity_poly.pdbx_seq_one_letter_code
_entity_poly.pdbx_strand_id
1 'polypeptide(L)'
;MAAWKSFALAGAVVWAATSGASADDAQARRELLSGGALRVGIGVGPAKSAFWAMKDPTSGQPGGVGVDLGAALAQKLGVPVAYVAYANSGALTEAGDKGEWDVAFLPVDAERIKKVDFGPNYYLFVSTYLVAPGSPIRTAAEVDQAGVRVAGVENTTTIRSARRVLKNAEVTSVGSGDELFDLLRQGRADAVVMGREPLESLAARLPGARVLDGHFHAAGSAVAVPKSRAAALAYVTAFIEEAKANGAVRRILDRHGIKGAVAPAGSRH
;
A
#
# COMPACT_ATOMS: atom_id res chain seq x y z
N MET A 1 18.67 -18.28 81.20
CA MET A 1 18.75 -17.23 80.16
C MET A 1 18.64 -17.90 78.80
N ALA A 2 17.46 -17.91 78.20
CA ALA A 2 17.21 -18.49 76.88
C ALA A 2 16.71 -17.39 75.95
N ALA A 3 17.52 -17.11 74.90
CA ALA A 3 17.20 -16.11 73.88
C ALA A 3 16.27 -16.66 72.84
N TRP A 4 15.14 -16.04 72.65
CA TRP A 4 14.14 -16.34 71.62
C TRP A 4 14.54 -15.67 70.31
N LYS A 5 14.75 -16.45 69.26
CA LYS A 5 14.97 -15.96 67.89
C LYS A 5 13.62 -15.89 67.19
N SER A 6 13.16 -14.67 66.88
CA SER A 6 12.01 -14.42 66.02
C SER A 6 12.42 -14.61 64.56
N PHE A 7 11.77 -15.51 63.85
CA PHE A 7 11.86 -15.63 62.36
C PHE A 7 10.76 -14.76 61.75
N ALA A 8 11.16 -13.70 61.04
CA ALA A 8 10.24 -12.95 60.20
C ALA A 8 10.16 -13.60 58.83
N LEU A 9 8.98 -14.15 58.47
CA LEU A 9 8.66 -14.56 57.10
C LEU A 9 8.35 -13.30 56.28
N ALA A 10 9.24 -12.93 55.34
CA ALA A 10 8.96 -11.98 54.30
C ALA A 10 8.17 -12.64 53.19
N GLY A 11 6.87 -12.36 53.13
CA GLY A 11 6.00 -12.77 52.03
C GLY A 11 6.30 -11.90 50.80
N ALA A 12 6.95 -12.49 49.80
CA ALA A 12 7.09 -11.88 48.50
C ALA A 12 5.73 -11.92 47.77
N VAL A 13 5.05 -10.79 47.67
CA VAL A 13 3.89 -10.62 46.82
C VAL A 13 4.41 -10.49 45.38
N VAL A 14 4.36 -11.58 44.63
CA VAL A 14 4.59 -11.59 43.20
C VAL A 14 3.37 -10.95 42.53
N TRP A 15 3.48 -9.70 42.15
CA TRP A 15 2.55 -9.05 41.25
C TRP A 15 2.76 -9.66 39.85
N ALA A 16 1.94 -10.62 39.47
CA ALA A 16 1.79 -11.03 38.10
C ALA A 16 1.13 -9.87 37.35
N ALA A 17 1.94 -9.11 36.60
CA ALA A 17 1.43 -8.14 35.64
C ALA A 17 0.76 -8.92 34.51
N THR A 18 -0.52 -9.27 34.68
CA THR A 18 -1.38 -9.66 33.57
C THR A 18 -1.58 -8.40 32.74
N SER A 19 -0.82 -8.28 31.63
CA SER A 19 -1.13 -7.33 30.56
C SER A 19 -2.46 -7.77 29.95
N GLY A 20 -3.56 -7.40 30.59
CA GLY A 20 -4.89 -7.56 30.05
C GLY A 20 -4.96 -6.69 28.78
N ALA A 21 -5.14 -7.31 27.62
CA ALA A 21 -5.52 -6.56 26.43
C ALA A 21 -6.76 -5.74 26.78
N SER A 22 -6.76 -4.45 26.42
CA SER A 22 -7.92 -3.60 26.67
C SER A 22 -9.15 -4.18 25.96
N ALA A 23 -10.36 -3.86 26.42
CA ALA A 23 -11.58 -4.30 25.73
C ALA A 23 -11.56 -3.91 24.24
N ASP A 24 -10.95 -2.77 23.94
CA ASP A 24 -10.77 -2.26 22.58
C ASP A 24 -9.80 -3.14 21.77
N ASP A 25 -8.70 -3.61 22.37
CA ASP A 25 -7.78 -4.54 21.70
C ASP A 25 -8.45 -5.89 21.42
N ALA A 26 -9.26 -6.38 22.34
CA ALA A 26 -10.02 -7.64 22.13
C ALA A 26 -11.04 -7.48 21.01
N GLN A 27 -11.72 -6.35 20.91
CA GLN A 27 -12.65 -6.05 19.81
C GLN A 27 -11.92 -5.91 18.47
N ALA A 28 -10.80 -5.17 18.44
CA ALA A 28 -9.99 -5.01 17.26
C ALA A 28 -9.50 -6.38 16.71
N ARG A 29 -9.06 -7.25 17.60
CA ARG A 29 -8.66 -8.62 17.22
C ARG A 29 -9.82 -9.43 16.63
N ARG A 30 -11.03 -9.33 17.18
CA ARG A 30 -12.22 -10.00 16.61
C ARG A 30 -12.53 -9.50 15.20
N GLU A 31 -12.36 -8.20 14.95
CA GLU A 31 -12.61 -7.59 13.65
C GLU A 31 -11.51 -7.88 12.62
N LEU A 32 -10.24 -8.03 13.06
CA LEU A 32 -9.08 -8.27 12.19
C LEU A 32 -8.82 -9.75 11.92
N LEU A 33 -9.32 -10.68 12.74
CA LEU A 33 -8.88 -12.07 12.70
C LEU A 33 -10.07 -13.00 12.46
N SER A 34 -10.59 -13.02 11.25
CA SER A 34 -11.74 -13.85 10.87
C SER A 34 -11.44 -15.37 10.80
N GLY A 35 -10.18 -15.80 10.90
CA GLY A 35 -9.79 -17.20 10.76
C GLY A 35 -8.50 -17.58 11.50
N GLY A 36 -8.13 -16.84 12.55
CA GLY A 36 -6.92 -17.10 13.33
C GLY A 36 -5.62 -16.59 12.71
N ALA A 37 -5.63 -16.15 11.44
CA ALA A 37 -4.54 -15.48 10.74
C ALA A 37 -4.99 -14.10 10.27
N LEU A 38 -4.06 -13.15 10.13
CA LEU A 38 -4.33 -11.85 9.50
C LEU A 38 -4.29 -12.01 7.97
N ARG A 39 -5.43 -11.81 7.29
CA ARG A 39 -5.50 -11.81 5.83
C ARG A 39 -5.13 -10.44 5.31
N VAL A 40 -3.99 -10.34 4.63
CA VAL A 40 -3.48 -9.10 4.04
C VAL A 40 -3.74 -9.09 2.55
N GLY A 41 -4.62 -8.20 2.10
CA GLY A 41 -4.85 -7.95 0.68
C GLY A 41 -3.66 -7.22 0.05
N ILE A 42 -3.11 -7.75 -1.05
CA ILE A 42 -1.99 -7.17 -1.78
C ILE A 42 -2.29 -7.05 -3.27
N GLY A 43 -1.99 -5.88 -3.85
CA GLY A 43 -1.96 -5.73 -5.30
C GLY A 43 -0.60 -6.22 -5.83
N VAL A 44 -0.60 -7.17 -6.76
CA VAL A 44 0.62 -7.65 -7.40
C VAL A 44 0.82 -6.93 -8.73
N GLY A 45 1.99 -6.35 -8.92
CA GLY A 45 2.32 -5.59 -10.12
C GLY A 45 3.67 -5.99 -10.72
N PRO A 46 3.97 -5.51 -11.94
CA PRO A 46 5.21 -5.82 -12.66
C PRO A 46 6.43 -5.05 -12.12
N ALA A 47 6.21 -4.09 -11.23
CA ALA A 47 7.24 -3.18 -10.76
C ALA A 47 7.06 -2.81 -9.30
N LYS A 48 8.18 -2.54 -8.61
CA LYS A 48 8.20 -2.11 -7.21
C LYS A 48 7.50 -0.76 -7.03
N SER A 49 6.73 -0.65 -5.95
CA SER A 49 6.17 0.63 -5.49
C SER A 49 5.83 0.56 -4.01
N ALA A 50 5.38 1.68 -3.46
CA ALA A 50 4.96 1.73 -2.06
C ALA A 50 3.68 0.93 -1.75
N PHE A 51 2.94 0.44 -2.75
CA PHE A 51 1.74 -0.38 -2.55
C PHE A 51 1.70 -1.66 -3.39
N TRP A 52 2.41 -1.73 -4.54
CA TRP A 52 2.50 -2.95 -5.33
C TRP A 52 3.46 -3.95 -4.70
N ALA A 53 3.01 -5.18 -4.54
CA ALA A 53 3.86 -6.33 -4.28
C ALA A 53 4.39 -6.92 -5.59
N MET A 54 5.56 -7.52 -5.52
CA MET A 54 6.12 -8.33 -6.60
C MET A 54 6.27 -9.76 -6.13
N LYS A 55 6.06 -10.71 -7.03
CA LYS A 55 6.42 -12.10 -6.75
C LYS A 55 7.94 -12.27 -6.89
N ASP A 56 8.56 -12.86 -5.89
CA ASP A 56 9.95 -13.32 -5.99
C ASP A 56 10.03 -14.43 -7.05
N PRO A 57 10.90 -14.31 -8.06
CA PRO A 57 10.94 -15.25 -9.18
C PRO A 57 11.38 -16.66 -8.78
N THR A 58 12.08 -16.80 -7.65
CA THR A 58 12.61 -18.08 -7.17
C THR A 58 11.66 -18.79 -6.23
N SER A 59 11.16 -18.08 -5.22
CA SER A 59 10.29 -18.64 -4.19
C SER A 59 8.80 -18.51 -4.49
N GLY A 60 8.40 -17.64 -5.44
CA GLY A 60 7.01 -17.28 -5.71
C GLY A 60 6.34 -16.47 -4.60
N GLN A 61 7.06 -16.19 -3.50
CA GLN A 61 6.52 -15.44 -2.38
C GLN A 61 6.36 -13.96 -2.72
N PRO A 62 5.32 -13.30 -2.21
CA PRO A 62 5.16 -11.87 -2.41
C PRO A 62 6.19 -11.09 -1.57
N GLY A 63 6.72 -10.01 -2.15
CA GLY A 63 7.58 -9.04 -1.47
C GLY A 63 7.15 -7.62 -1.81
N GLY A 64 7.23 -6.70 -0.86
CA GLY A 64 6.87 -5.30 -1.08
C GLY A 64 6.51 -4.58 0.22
N VAL A 65 6.32 -3.27 0.14
CA VAL A 65 6.05 -2.42 1.32
C VAL A 65 4.79 -2.87 2.07
N GLY A 66 3.69 -3.13 1.34
CA GLY A 66 2.44 -3.62 1.95
C GLY A 66 2.56 -5.02 2.55
N VAL A 67 3.42 -5.87 1.96
CA VAL A 67 3.74 -7.21 2.50
C VAL A 67 4.46 -7.08 3.83
N ASP A 68 5.51 -6.25 3.90
CA ASP A 68 6.29 -6.05 5.12
C ASP A 68 5.48 -5.34 6.23
N LEU A 69 4.65 -4.36 5.87
CA LEU A 69 3.75 -3.71 6.83
C LEU A 69 2.71 -4.71 7.38
N GLY A 70 2.15 -5.56 6.51
CA GLY A 70 1.22 -6.62 6.92
C GLY A 70 1.88 -7.65 7.83
N ALA A 71 3.11 -8.07 7.53
CA ALA A 71 3.90 -8.96 8.39
C ALA A 71 4.17 -8.35 9.76
N ALA A 72 4.56 -7.05 9.79
CA ALA A 72 4.81 -6.33 11.05
C ALA A 72 3.53 -6.19 11.90
N LEU A 73 2.37 -5.94 11.26
CA LEU A 73 1.09 -5.92 11.94
C LEU A 73 0.71 -7.30 12.51
N ALA A 74 0.87 -8.37 11.72
CA ALA A 74 0.61 -9.74 12.17
C ALA A 74 1.53 -10.13 13.34
N GLN A 75 2.81 -9.76 13.27
CA GLN A 75 3.76 -9.94 14.37
C GLN A 75 3.32 -9.20 15.65
N LYS A 76 2.88 -7.95 15.53
CA LYS A 76 2.34 -7.17 16.67
C LYS A 76 1.09 -7.82 17.26
N LEU A 77 0.26 -8.40 16.43
CA LEU A 77 -0.93 -9.17 16.84
C LEU A 77 -0.58 -10.57 17.37
N GLY A 78 0.63 -11.09 17.18
CA GLY A 78 1.04 -12.44 17.58
C GLY A 78 0.31 -13.55 16.82
N VAL A 79 0.02 -13.35 15.52
CA VAL A 79 -0.72 -14.29 14.67
C VAL A 79 0.01 -14.54 13.34
N PRO A 80 -0.27 -15.66 12.66
CA PRO A 80 0.20 -15.87 11.29
C PRO A 80 -0.38 -14.83 10.33
N VAL A 81 0.36 -14.58 9.22
CA VAL A 81 -0.10 -13.74 8.10
C VAL A 81 -0.46 -14.61 6.90
N ALA A 82 -1.55 -14.27 6.22
CA ALA A 82 -1.95 -14.85 4.94
C ALA A 82 -2.11 -13.74 3.90
N TYR A 83 -1.44 -13.86 2.75
CA TYR A 83 -1.53 -12.87 1.67
C TYR A 83 -2.55 -13.28 0.64
N VAL A 84 -3.47 -12.36 0.31
CA VAL A 84 -4.48 -12.52 -0.75
C VAL A 84 -4.13 -11.57 -1.89
N ALA A 85 -3.76 -12.13 -3.06
CA ALA A 85 -3.19 -11.38 -4.17
C ALA A 85 -4.24 -10.98 -5.20
N TYR A 86 -4.17 -9.75 -5.70
CA TYR A 86 -5.05 -9.17 -6.71
C TYR A 86 -4.24 -8.52 -7.83
N ALA A 87 -4.72 -8.62 -9.06
CA ALA A 87 -4.02 -8.12 -10.25
C ALA A 87 -3.96 -6.58 -10.33
N ASN A 88 -4.86 -5.88 -9.65
CA ASN A 88 -4.88 -4.42 -9.59
C ASN A 88 -5.55 -3.92 -8.30
N SER A 89 -5.37 -2.64 -8.02
CA SER A 89 -5.90 -2.02 -6.80
C SER A 89 -7.43 -1.82 -6.81
N GLY A 90 -8.05 -1.91 -7.98
CA GLY A 90 -9.51 -1.94 -8.11
C GLY A 90 -10.08 -3.26 -7.59
N ALA A 91 -9.56 -4.40 -8.12
CA ALA A 91 -9.93 -5.74 -7.66
C ALA A 91 -9.68 -5.91 -6.15
N LEU A 92 -8.55 -5.39 -5.66
CA LEU A 92 -8.23 -5.36 -4.22
C LEU A 92 -9.30 -4.58 -3.42
N THR A 93 -9.78 -3.45 -3.92
CA THR A 93 -10.82 -2.65 -3.26
C THR A 93 -12.17 -3.38 -3.24
N GLU A 94 -12.60 -3.96 -4.36
CA GLU A 94 -13.84 -4.75 -4.45
C GLU A 94 -13.85 -5.96 -3.51
N ALA A 95 -12.71 -6.62 -3.38
CA ALA A 95 -12.54 -7.72 -2.44
C ALA A 95 -12.65 -7.29 -0.97
N GLY A 96 -12.22 -6.06 -0.65
CA GLY A 96 -12.41 -5.46 0.68
C GLY A 96 -13.87 -5.19 1.00
N ASP A 97 -14.62 -4.68 0.06
CA ASP A 97 -16.07 -4.48 0.18
C ASP A 97 -16.81 -5.80 0.48
N LYS A 98 -16.28 -6.92 -0.04
CA LYS A 98 -16.79 -8.28 0.24
C LYS A 98 -16.19 -8.94 1.48
N GLY A 99 -15.25 -8.31 2.18
CA GLY A 99 -14.57 -8.87 3.35
C GLY A 99 -13.63 -10.05 3.05
N GLU A 100 -13.07 -10.13 1.84
CA GLU A 100 -12.16 -11.21 1.44
C GLU A 100 -10.76 -11.09 2.08
N TRP A 101 -10.41 -9.91 2.60
CA TRP A 101 -9.21 -9.64 3.39
C TRP A 101 -9.56 -8.81 4.64
N ASP A 102 -8.64 -8.72 5.59
CA ASP A 102 -8.82 -8.02 6.86
C ASP A 102 -8.13 -6.65 6.87
N VAL A 103 -6.97 -6.54 6.20
CA VAL A 103 -6.23 -5.29 6.05
C VAL A 103 -5.61 -5.23 4.65
N ALA A 104 -5.49 -4.03 4.11
CA ALA A 104 -4.77 -3.79 2.85
C ALA A 104 -4.03 -2.44 2.91
N PHE A 105 -3.10 -2.23 1.97
CA PHE A 105 -2.31 -1.01 1.83
C PHE A 105 -2.46 -0.52 0.39
N LEU A 106 -3.18 0.60 0.18
CA LEU A 106 -3.52 1.06 -1.16
C LEU A 106 -3.67 2.58 -1.25
N PRO A 107 -3.58 3.15 -2.47
CA PRO A 107 -3.83 4.57 -2.68
C PRO A 107 -5.25 4.96 -2.31
N VAL A 108 -5.39 6.11 -1.68
CA VAL A 108 -6.70 6.67 -1.28
C VAL A 108 -7.30 7.45 -2.44
N ASP A 109 -8.60 7.27 -2.66
CA ASP A 109 -9.44 8.14 -3.51
C ASP A 109 -10.92 8.07 -3.10
N ALA A 110 -11.72 8.99 -3.65
CA ALA A 110 -13.12 9.15 -3.30
C ALA A 110 -14.00 7.91 -3.58
N GLU A 111 -13.69 7.12 -4.61
CA GLU A 111 -14.46 5.91 -4.92
C GLU A 111 -14.14 4.78 -3.94
N ARG A 112 -12.89 4.65 -3.53
CA ARG A 112 -12.47 3.65 -2.57
C ARG A 112 -12.96 3.92 -1.15
N ILE A 113 -13.02 5.20 -0.75
CA ILE A 113 -13.59 5.61 0.54
C ILE A 113 -15.04 5.14 0.70
N LYS A 114 -15.79 4.98 -0.39
CA LYS A 114 -17.16 4.46 -0.34
C LYS A 114 -17.22 2.97 0.02
N LYS A 115 -16.14 2.20 -0.24
CA LYS A 115 -16.09 0.73 -0.14
C LYS A 115 -15.30 0.20 1.04
N VAL A 116 -14.26 0.92 1.44
CA VAL A 116 -13.38 0.55 2.55
C VAL A 116 -13.11 1.76 3.44
N ASP A 117 -12.72 1.52 4.68
CA ASP A 117 -12.32 2.58 5.61
C ASP A 117 -10.80 2.71 5.63
N PHE A 118 -10.31 3.95 5.53
CA PHE A 118 -8.89 4.26 5.51
C PHE A 118 -8.40 4.81 6.85
N GLY A 119 -7.29 4.28 7.32
CA GLY A 119 -6.46 4.86 8.36
C GLY A 119 -5.52 5.95 7.80
N PRO A 120 -4.45 6.32 8.52
CA PRO A 120 -3.52 7.35 8.09
C PRO A 120 -2.69 6.91 6.89
N ASN A 121 -2.27 7.88 6.10
CA ASN A 121 -1.30 7.66 5.05
C ASN A 121 0.05 7.25 5.67
N TYR A 122 0.70 6.25 5.08
CA TYR A 122 2.08 5.89 5.41
C TYR A 122 3.07 6.43 4.37
N TYR A 123 2.60 6.72 3.15
CA TYR A 123 3.40 7.18 2.04
C TYR A 123 2.64 8.19 1.18
N LEU A 124 3.34 9.16 0.59
CA LEU A 124 2.78 10.06 -0.41
C LEU A 124 3.14 9.57 -1.81
N PHE A 125 2.13 9.25 -2.57
CA PHE A 125 2.22 8.66 -3.90
C PHE A 125 2.00 9.73 -4.97
N VAL A 126 2.84 9.77 -6.00
CA VAL A 126 2.68 10.65 -7.16
C VAL A 126 2.56 9.86 -8.45
N SER A 127 1.68 10.30 -9.34
CA SER A 127 1.50 9.70 -10.66
C SER A 127 2.03 10.62 -11.76
N THR A 128 2.72 10.05 -12.72
CA THR A 128 3.28 10.75 -13.89
C THR A 128 3.16 9.88 -15.14
N TYR A 129 3.91 10.20 -16.17
CA TYR A 129 3.89 9.54 -17.47
C TYR A 129 5.23 8.87 -17.75
N LEU A 130 5.21 7.70 -18.38
CA LEU A 130 6.33 7.09 -19.09
C LEU A 130 6.01 7.15 -20.58
N VAL A 131 6.89 7.75 -21.38
CA VAL A 131 6.75 7.84 -22.83
C VAL A 131 7.62 6.81 -23.55
N ALA A 132 7.15 6.37 -24.72
CA ALA A 132 7.82 5.38 -25.54
C ALA A 132 9.22 5.83 -25.98
N PRO A 133 10.14 4.91 -26.32
CA PRO A 133 11.41 5.23 -26.94
C PRO A 133 11.21 6.08 -28.20
N GLY A 134 12.03 7.14 -28.35
CA GLY A 134 11.94 8.05 -29.51
C GLY A 134 10.76 9.03 -29.48
N SER A 135 9.89 8.97 -28.47
CA SER A 135 8.75 9.89 -28.36
C SER A 135 9.19 11.36 -28.43
N PRO A 136 8.49 12.23 -29.20
CA PRO A 136 8.71 13.66 -29.22
C PRO A 136 8.25 14.36 -27.94
N ILE A 137 7.34 13.73 -27.16
CA ILE A 137 6.79 14.28 -25.92
C ILE A 137 7.90 14.44 -24.88
N ARG A 138 8.13 15.65 -24.39
CA ARG A 138 9.19 15.99 -23.43
C ARG A 138 8.69 16.38 -22.06
N THR A 139 7.47 16.90 -21.99
CA THR A 139 6.85 17.42 -20.76
C THR A 139 5.47 16.81 -20.51
N ALA A 140 5.01 16.85 -19.29
CA ALA A 140 3.67 16.36 -18.94
C ALA A 140 2.55 17.14 -19.66
N ALA A 141 2.77 18.42 -19.96
CA ALA A 141 1.82 19.26 -20.70
C ALA A 141 1.65 18.83 -22.17
N GLU A 142 2.68 18.29 -22.78
CA GLU A 142 2.65 17.81 -24.17
C GLU A 142 1.92 16.46 -24.33
N VAL A 143 1.56 15.81 -23.25
CA VAL A 143 0.80 14.54 -23.30
C VAL A 143 -0.66 14.80 -23.68
N ASP A 144 -1.26 15.93 -23.28
CA ASP A 144 -2.66 16.22 -23.55
C ASP A 144 -2.90 16.84 -24.92
N GLN A 145 -2.56 16.10 -25.98
CA GLN A 145 -2.76 16.52 -27.38
C GLN A 145 -3.62 15.52 -28.14
N ALA A 146 -4.36 16.00 -29.13
CA ALA A 146 -5.17 15.18 -30.02
C ALA A 146 -4.27 14.14 -30.74
N GLY A 147 -4.70 12.89 -30.77
CA GLY A 147 -3.98 11.78 -31.37
C GLY A 147 -2.91 11.15 -30.46
N VAL A 148 -2.62 11.69 -29.30
CA VAL A 148 -1.76 11.04 -28.29
C VAL A 148 -2.55 9.95 -27.56
N ARG A 149 -2.05 8.72 -27.61
CA ARG A 149 -2.63 7.54 -26.99
C ARG A 149 -2.01 7.32 -25.61
N VAL A 150 -2.81 7.50 -24.57
CA VAL A 150 -2.40 7.29 -23.17
C VAL A 150 -3.07 6.03 -22.64
N ALA A 151 -2.32 5.15 -22.00
CA ALA A 151 -2.87 3.96 -21.37
C ALA A 151 -2.55 3.91 -19.88
N GLY A 152 -3.43 3.28 -19.09
CA GLY A 152 -3.23 3.04 -17.67
C GLY A 152 -3.92 1.76 -17.22
N VAL A 153 -3.63 1.32 -15.97
CA VAL A 153 -4.29 0.13 -15.41
C VAL A 153 -5.69 0.53 -14.94
N GLU A 154 -6.67 -0.26 -15.35
CA GLU A 154 -8.08 -0.02 -15.03
C GLU A 154 -8.34 -0.02 -13.52
N ASN A 155 -9.39 0.67 -13.11
CA ASN A 155 -9.85 0.75 -11.73
C ASN A 155 -8.78 1.26 -10.73
N THR A 156 -7.72 1.92 -11.23
CA THR A 156 -6.71 2.57 -10.39
C THR A 156 -7.01 4.06 -10.18
N THR A 157 -6.49 4.61 -9.07
CA THR A 157 -6.54 6.04 -8.79
C THR A 157 -5.89 6.85 -9.92
N THR A 158 -4.77 6.34 -10.45
CA THR A 158 -4.00 6.98 -11.51
C THR A 158 -4.82 7.14 -12.79
N ILE A 159 -5.47 6.07 -13.29
CA ILE A 159 -6.24 6.16 -14.54
C ILE A 159 -7.48 7.05 -14.39
N ARG A 160 -8.14 7.02 -13.22
CA ARG A 160 -9.25 7.96 -12.96
C ARG A 160 -8.78 9.41 -12.97
N SER A 161 -7.63 9.69 -12.39
CA SER A 161 -7.04 11.04 -12.41
C SER A 161 -6.59 11.44 -13.80
N ALA A 162 -5.96 10.55 -14.58
CA ALA A 162 -5.58 10.81 -15.96
C ALA A 162 -6.80 11.21 -16.81
N ARG A 163 -7.90 10.45 -16.73
CA ARG A 163 -9.16 10.78 -17.44
C ARG A 163 -9.78 12.11 -17.01
N ARG A 164 -9.53 12.55 -15.77
CA ARG A 164 -10.01 13.84 -15.27
C ARG A 164 -9.18 15.00 -15.79
N VAL A 165 -7.85 14.85 -15.90
CA VAL A 165 -6.93 15.95 -16.28
C VAL A 165 -6.68 16.03 -17.77
N LEU A 166 -6.60 14.91 -18.50
CA LEU A 166 -6.43 14.86 -19.93
C LEU A 166 -7.77 15.12 -20.65
N LYS A 167 -7.78 16.06 -21.56
CA LYS A 167 -8.98 16.50 -22.28
C LYS A 167 -8.94 16.21 -23.77
N ASN A 168 -7.74 16.14 -24.34
CA ASN A 168 -7.50 16.03 -25.78
C ASN A 168 -6.90 14.66 -26.15
N ALA A 169 -6.10 14.06 -25.27
CA ALA A 169 -5.48 12.75 -25.48
C ALA A 169 -6.51 11.60 -25.37
N GLU A 170 -6.28 10.53 -26.11
CA GLU A 170 -7.08 9.30 -26.03
C GLU A 170 -6.63 8.47 -24.81
N VAL A 171 -7.50 8.30 -23.82
CA VAL A 171 -7.18 7.57 -22.58
C VAL A 171 -7.87 6.21 -22.56
N THR A 172 -7.07 5.15 -22.65
CA THR A 172 -7.50 3.75 -22.59
C THR A 172 -7.04 3.08 -21.28
N SER A 173 -7.55 1.88 -21.00
CA SER A 173 -7.11 1.11 -19.84
C SER A 173 -6.99 -0.38 -20.15
N VAL A 174 -6.09 -1.05 -19.42
CA VAL A 174 -5.81 -2.49 -19.46
C VAL A 174 -5.92 -3.09 -18.07
N GLY A 175 -6.03 -4.42 -18.00
CA GLY A 175 -6.25 -5.13 -16.74
C GLY A 175 -5.05 -5.16 -15.80
N SER A 176 -3.83 -5.06 -16.34
CA SER A 176 -2.60 -5.23 -15.56
C SER A 176 -1.47 -4.29 -15.99
N GLY A 177 -0.45 -4.18 -15.14
CA GLY A 177 0.75 -3.42 -15.45
C GLY A 177 1.64 -4.09 -16.51
N ASP A 178 1.60 -5.41 -16.65
CA ASP A 178 2.33 -6.13 -17.70
C ASP A 178 1.73 -5.87 -19.08
N GLU A 179 0.39 -5.89 -19.20
CA GLU A 179 -0.30 -5.47 -20.41
C GLU A 179 0.01 -4.00 -20.77
N LEU A 180 0.06 -3.12 -19.75
CA LEU A 180 0.42 -1.72 -19.93
C LEU A 180 1.83 -1.56 -20.52
N PHE A 181 2.80 -2.31 -19.98
CA PHE A 181 4.18 -2.33 -20.48
C PHE A 181 4.24 -2.82 -21.93
N ASP A 182 3.49 -3.87 -22.26
CA ASP A 182 3.43 -4.41 -23.61
C ASP A 182 2.83 -3.42 -24.62
N LEU A 183 1.78 -2.66 -24.25
CA LEU A 183 1.24 -1.61 -25.11
C LEU A 183 2.31 -0.54 -25.46
N LEU A 184 3.09 -0.10 -24.46
CA LEU A 184 4.16 0.89 -24.67
C LEU A 184 5.28 0.32 -25.55
N ARG A 185 5.73 -0.90 -25.25
CA ARG A 185 6.81 -1.59 -25.98
C ARG A 185 6.45 -1.85 -27.46
N GLN A 186 5.18 -2.13 -27.73
CA GLN A 186 4.66 -2.39 -29.09
C GLN A 186 4.31 -1.09 -29.85
N GLY A 187 4.49 0.07 -29.27
CA GLY A 187 4.11 1.36 -29.87
C GLY A 187 2.59 1.54 -30.03
N ARG A 188 1.79 0.80 -29.27
CA ARG A 188 0.32 0.89 -29.23
C ARG A 188 -0.19 1.95 -28.28
N ALA A 189 0.67 2.44 -27.37
CA ALA A 189 0.48 3.61 -26.56
C ALA A 189 1.71 4.52 -26.73
N ASP A 190 1.49 5.85 -26.76
CA ASP A 190 2.54 6.87 -26.85
C ASP A 190 3.06 7.25 -25.46
N ALA A 191 2.17 7.14 -24.46
CA ALA A 191 2.50 7.30 -23.05
C ALA A 191 1.68 6.31 -22.18
N VAL A 192 2.25 5.92 -21.04
CA VAL A 192 1.53 5.16 -20.02
C VAL A 192 1.58 5.87 -18.68
N VAL A 193 0.53 5.67 -17.86
CA VAL A 193 0.39 6.31 -16.56
C VAL A 193 0.40 5.29 -15.42
N MET A 194 1.28 5.52 -14.45
CA MET A 194 1.34 4.81 -13.16
C MET A 194 1.93 5.73 -12.09
N GLY A 195 2.21 5.20 -10.91
CA GLY A 195 3.08 5.84 -9.95
C GLY A 195 4.49 6.01 -10.50
N ARG A 196 5.20 7.02 -10.03
CA ARG A 196 6.57 7.34 -10.50
C ARG A 196 7.51 6.14 -10.36
N GLU A 197 7.57 5.50 -9.20
CA GLU A 197 8.50 4.41 -8.92
C GLU A 197 8.28 3.18 -9.84
N PRO A 198 7.03 2.67 -10.05
CA PRO A 198 6.80 1.65 -11.06
C PRO A 198 7.18 2.09 -12.46
N LEU A 199 6.94 3.35 -12.85
CA LEU A 199 7.36 3.84 -14.17
C LEU A 199 8.88 3.87 -14.33
N GLU A 200 9.64 4.26 -13.31
CA GLU A 200 11.10 4.20 -13.30
C GLU A 200 11.61 2.76 -13.47
N SER A 201 10.95 1.79 -12.79
CA SER A 201 11.27 0.38 -12.96
C SER A 201 10.94 -0.14 -14.37
N LEU A 202 9.85 0.31 -14.98
CA LEU A 202 9.50 -0.03 -16.37
C LEU A 202 10.46 0.62 -17.37
N ALA A 203 10.83 1.88 -17.16
CA ALA A 203 11.80 2.59 -17.99
C ALA A 203 13.17 1.87 -18.03
N ALA A 204 13.63 1.33 -16.90
CA ALA A 204 14.85 0.53 -16.84
C ALA A 204 14.81 -0.74 -17.70
N ARG A 205 13.60 -1.29 -17.96
CA ARG A 205 13.35 -2.47 -18.82
C ARG A 205 13.16 -2.12 -20.30
N LEU A 206 12.98 -0.84 -20.65
CA LEU A 206 12.72 -0.37 -22.01
C LEU A 206 13.69 0.74 -22.38
N PRO A 207 14.88 0.42 -22.91
CA PRO A 207 15.90 1.42 -23.25
C PRO A 207 15.35 2.52 -24.17
N GLY A 208 15.58 3.79 -23.80
CA GLY A 208 15.07 4.96 -24.53
C GLY A 208 13.70 5.46 -24.10
N ALA A 209 12.96 4.70 -23.29
CA ALA A 209 11.75 5.20 -22.63
C ALA A 209 12.13 6.21 -21.53
N ARG A 210 11.26 7.19 -21.28
CA ARG A 210 11.54 8.26 -20.32
C ARG A 210 10.35 8.51 -19.41
N VAL A 211 10.60 8.55 -18.11
CA VAL A 211 9.64 9.06 -17.11
C VAL A 211 9.70 10.59 -17.20
N LEU A 212 8.54 11.23 -17.39
CA LEU A 212 8.46 12.68 -17.46
C LEU A 212 8.58 13.31 -16.08
N ASP A 213 9.17 14.51 -16.04
CA ASP A 213 9.25 15.31 -14.83
C ASP A 213 7.85 15.81 -14.39
N GLY A 214 7.75 16.18 -13.10
CA GLY A 214 6.49 16.62 -12.50
C GLY A 214 5.53 15.46 -12.25
N HIS A 215 4.29 15.81 -11.98
CA HIS A 215 3.20 14.85 -11.75
C HIS A 215 1.86 15.49 -12.14
N PHE A 216 0.88 14.67 -12.50
CA PHE A 216 -0.49 15.15 -12.76
C PHE A 216 -1.45 14.78 -11.60
N HIS A 217 -0.98 13.92 -10.69
CA HIS A 217 -1.77 13.48 -9.55
C HIS A 217 -0.86 13.13 -8.36
N ALA A 218 -1.30 13.50 -7.16
CA ALA A 218 -0.70 13.08 -5.90
C ALA A 218 -1.80 12.54 -4.98
N ALA A 219 -1.51 11.47 -4.27
CA ALA A 219 -2.42 10.89 -3.29
C ALA A 219 -1.64 10.24 -2.14
N GLY A 220 -2.30 10.04 -1.01
CA GLY A 220 -1.77 9.20 0.06
C GLY A 220 -1.93 7.72 -0.25
N SER A 221 -0.95 6.92 0.13
CA SER A 221 -1.13 5.48 0.31
C SER A 221 -1.35 5.22 1.79
N ALA A 222 -2.46 4.55 2.11
CA ALA A 222 -2.92 4.35 3.47
C ALA A 222 -3.21 2.87 3.78
N VAL A 223 -3.24 2.54 5.06
CA VAL A 223 -3.82 1.28 5.52
C VAL A 223 -5.34 1.33 5.38
N ALA A 224 -5.95 0.25 4.99
CA ALA A 224 -7.40 0.12 4.86
C ALA A 224 -7.92 -1.13 5.57
N VAL A 225 -9.15 -1.04 6.04
CA VAL A 225 -9.95 -2.16 6.57
C VAL A 225 -11.32 -2.20 5.86
N PRO A 226 -12.00 -3.35 5.78
CA PRO A 226 -13.38 -3.40 5.33
C PRO A 226 -14.28 -2.47 6.15
N LYS A 227 -15.38 -2.01 5.55
CA LYS A 227 -16.36 -1.13 6.20
C LYS A 227 -16.88 -1.71 7.53
N SER A 228 -17.28 -0.82 8.42
CA SER A 228 -17.95 -1.16 9.69
C SER A 228 -17.07 -1.90 10.71
N ARG A 229 -15.74 -1.80 10.58
CA ARG A 229 -14.76 -2.39 11.52
C ARG A 229 -14.03 -1.28 12.28
N ALA A 230 -14.75 -0.55 13.13
CA ALA A 230 -14.25 0.64 13.81
C ALA A 230 -13.07 0.36 14.76
N ALA A 231 -13.11 -0.74 15.51
CA ALA A 231 -12.03 -1.13 16.41
C ALA A 231 -10.79 -1.59 15.63
N ALA A 232 -10.96 -2.32 14.52
CA ALA A 232 -9.88 -2.65 13.60
C ALA A 232 -9.24 -1.39 13.03
N LEU A 233 -10.04 -0.42 12.57
CA LEU A 233 -9.54 0.85 12.03
C LEU A 233 -8.72 1.63 13.07
N ALA A 234 -9.20 1.71 14.31
CA ALA A 234 -8.49 2.38 15.40
C ALA A 234 -7.13 1.69 15.67
N TYR A 235 -7.12 0.37 15.72
CA TYR A 235 -5.91 -0.42 15.96
C TYR A 235 -4.87 -0.23 14.85
N VAL A 236 -5.27 -0.37 13.57
CA VAL A 236 -4.33 -0.20 12.46
C VAL A 236 -3.89 1.27 12.30
N THR A 237 -4.72 2.22 12.71
CA THR A 237 -4.34 3.64 12.80
C THR A 237 -3.18 3.83 13.77
N ALA A 238 -3.33 3.35 15.00
CA ALA A 238 -2.29 3.42 16.02
C ALA A 238 -1.00 2.70 15.57
N PHE A 239 -1.13 1.53 14.96
CA PHE A 239 0.01 0.79 14.40
C PHE A 239 0.78 1.60 13.36
N ILE A 240 0.11 2.22 12.38
CA ILE A 240 0.79 3.02 11.34
C ILE A 240 1.45 4.27 11.92
N GLU A 241 0.80 4.98 12.83
CA GLU A 241 1.40 6.16 13.46
C GLU A 241 2.63 5.79 14.29
N GLU A 242 2.58 4.70 15.04
CA GLU A 242 3.74 4.15 15.75
C GLU A 242 4.86 3.75 14.78
N ALA A 243 4.53 3.06 13.68
CA ALA A 243 5.51 2.64 12.67
C ALA A 243 6.17 3.82 11.94
N LYS A 244 5.45 4.93 11.77
CA LYS A 244 6.02 6.20 11.29
C LYS A 244 6.95 6.81 12.33
N ALA A 245 6.49 6.94 13.57
CA ALA A 245 7.22 7.59 14.66
C ALA A 245 8.54 6.88 15.01
N ASN A 246 8.56 5.55 15.03
CA ASN A 246 9.75 4.75 15.30
C ASN A 246 10.64 4.49 14.07
N GLY A 247 10.29 5.06 12.90
CA GLY A 247 11.03 4.93 11.64
C GLY A 247 10.86 3.58 10.93
N ALA A 248 9.98 2.69 11.38
CA ALA A 248 9.77 1.39 10.72
C ALA A 248 9.27 1.56 9.29
N VAL A 249 8.33 2.48 9.03
CA VAL A 249 7.88 2.80 7.66
C VAL A 249 9.06 3.20 6.77
N ARG A 250 9.94 4.10 7.24
CA ARG A 250 11.11 4.55 6.46
C ARG A 250 12.05 3.37 6.15
N ARG A 251 12.37 2.54 7.16
CA ARG A 251 13.22 1.36 6.95
C ARG A 251 12.62 0.36 5.96
N ILE A 252 11.30 0.18 5.97
CA ILE A 252 10.61 -0.70 5.01
C ILE A 252 10.70 -0.11 3.60
N LEU A 253 10.40 1.18 3.42
CA LEU A 253 10.52 1.86 2.12
C LEU A 253 11.95 1.76 1.56
N ASP A 254 12.98 2.00 2.39
CA ASP A 254 14.39 1.93 2.00
C ASP A 254 14.79 0.53 1.54
N ARG A 255 14.34 -0.51 2.24
CA ARG A 255 14.58 -1.93 1.87
C ARG A 255 14.06 -2.25 0.47
N HIS A 256 12.95 -1.62 0.07
CA HIS A 256 12.37 -1.76 -1.26
C HIS A 256 12.87 -0.74 -2.28
N GLY A 257 13.82 0.12 -1.90
CA GLY A 257 14.38 1.16 -2.77
C GLY A 257 13.43 2.31 -3.08
N ILE A 258 12.38 2.50 -2.26
CA ILE A 258 11.39 3.58 -2.42
C ILE A 258 11.91 4.83 -1.73
N LYS A 259 12.26 5.85 -2.52
CA LYS A 259 12.89 7.10 -2.04
C LYS A 259 11.90 8.20 -1.64
N GLY A 260 10.63 8.06 -1.97
CA GLY A 260 9.61 9.06 -1.66
C GLY A 260 9.39 9.27 -0.15
N ALA A 261 8.64 10.29 0.19
CA ALA A 261 8.48 10.72 1.58
C ALA A 261 7.53 9.81 2.38
N VAL A 262 7.91 9.50 3.62
CA VAL A 262 6.96 9.03 4.64
C VAL A 262 5.93 10.13 4.86
N ALA A 263 4.65 9.77 4.90
CA ALA A 263 3.59 10.73 5.15
C ALA A 263 3.72 11.31 6.58
N PRO A 264 3.47 12.61 6.79
CA PRO A 264 3.50 13.21 8.13
C PRO A 264 2.55 12.51 9.12
N ALA A 265 2.82 12.65 10.41
CA ALA A 265 1.93 12.15 11.47
C ALA A 265 0.52 12.75 11.31
N GLY A 266 -0.51 11.94 11.52
CA GLY A 266 -1.91 12.34 11.37
C GLY A 266 -2.34 12.64 9.93
N SER A 267 -1.45 12.49 8.92
CA SER A 267 -1.77 12.71 7.51
C SER A 267 -2.91 11.78 7.08
N ARG A 268 -4.03 12.38 6.70
CA ARG A 268 -5.19 11.72 6.10
C ARG A 268 -5.45 12.33 4.73
N HIS A 269 -6.29 11.70 3.95
CA HIS A 269 -6.71 12.13 2.61
C HIS A 269 -7.62 13.35 2.64
#